data_48780e638b6f786153b94ae291a36ec6
#
_entry.id   48780e638b6f786153b94ae291a36ec6
#
_cell.length_a   1.000
_cell.length_b   1.000
_cell.length_c   1.000
_cell.angle_alpha   90.00
_cell.angle_beta   90.00
_cell.angle_gamma   90.00
#
_symmetry.space_group_name_H-M   'P 1'
#
loop_
_entity.id
_entity.type
_entity.pdbx_description
1 polymer ?
#
loop_
_entity_poly.entity_id
_entity_poly.type
_entity_poly.pdbx_seq_one_letter_code
_entity_poly.pdbx_strand_id
1 'polypeptide(L)'
;MVIVSMLLLTAALSACDKPSQHAHDTHFTKADSLTETYLALQDSTLRAWNLMINDDNNKLEAMQHILHELKVSRAVSPEQITSYSHQLKSLKSSRFTQKNMSNADVVEEYDFASDNLVRELITLAESQRQFSYNSTLQQIVKQLRTSEQGAMDYRRDYDAIASRYNNFVERNAHYLRESSPELKPLFRMTSE
;
A
#
# COMPACT_ATOMS: atom_id res chain seq x y z
N MET A 1 0.03 15.03 -96.63
CA MET A 1 -1.41 15.09 -96.27
C MET A 1 -1.57 14.40 -94.98
N VAL A 2 -1.66 15.14 -93.87
CA VAL A 2 -1.59 14.64 -92.54
C VAL A 2 -2.94 14.94 -91.91
N ILE A 3 -3.65 13.87 -91.48
CA ILE A 3 -4.91 13.96 -90.80
C ILE A 3 -4.60 13.97 -89.28
N VAL A 4 -4.89 15.10 -88.66
CA VAL A 4 -4.72 15.29 -87.22
C VAL A 4 -5.98 14.70 -86.54
N SER A 5 -5.77 13.63 -85.80
CA SER A 5 -6.80 13.04 -84.97
C SER A 5 -6.73 13.67 -83.57
N MET A 6 -7.75 14.42 -83.23
CA MET A 6 -7.90 15.13 -81.92
C MET A 6 -8.52 14.18 -80.97
N LEU A 7 -7.73 13.68 -80.03
CA LEU A 7 -8.22 12.78 -78.92
C LEU A 7 -8.64 13.66 -77.75
N LEU A 8 -9.97 13.71 -77.52
CA LEU A 8 -10.55 14.37 -76.38
C LEU A 8 -10.29 13.48 -75.10
N LEU A 9 -9.46 14.00 -74.23
CA LEU A 9 -9.16 13.43 -72.95
C LEU A 9 -10.18 13.94 -71.91
N THR A 10 -11.21 13.16 -71.61
CA THR A 10 -12.15 13.46 -70.52
C THR A 10 -11.51 13.13 -69.17
N ALA A 11 -11.12 14.15 -68.44
CA ALA A 11 -10.67 13.96 -67.05
C ALA A 11 -11.88 13.73 -66.16
N ALA A 12 -12.01 12.48 -65.68
CA ALA A 12 -12.95 12.14 -64.62
C ALA A 12 -12.38 12.63 -63.30
N LEU A 13 -12.95 13.70 -62.76
CA LEU A 13 -12.72 14.15 -61.40
C LEU A 13 -13.39 13.16 -60.42
N SER A 14 -12.64 12.18 -59.96
CA SER A 14 -13.04 11.35 -58.82
C SER A 14 -13.01 12.22 -57.57
N ALA A 15 -14.19 12.70 -57.15
CA ALA A 15 -14.38 13.27 -55.83
C ALA A 15 -14.15 12.16 -54.79
N CYS A 16 -12.98 12.15 -54.18
CA CYS A 16 -12.78 11.41 -52.94
C CYS A 16 -13.63 12.07 -51.85
N ASP A 17 -14.80 11.53 -51.63
CA ASP A 17 -15.52 11.72 -50.35
C ASP A 17 -14.62 11.18 -49.24
N LYS A 18 -13.93 12.08 -48.55
CA LYS A 18 -13.32 11.77 -47.26
C LYS A 18 -14.46 11.40 -46.33
N PRO A 19 -14.50 10.16 -45.77
CA PRO A 19 -15.39 9.91 -44.66
C PRO A 19 -15.06 10.95 -43.59
N SER A 20 -16.04 11.78 -43.26
CA SER A 20 -15.98 12.66 -42.13
C SER A 20 -15.79 11.73 -40.93
N GLN A 21 -14.55 11.56 -40.48
CA GLN A 21 -14.27 11.14 -39.15
C GLN A 21 -14.94 12.17 -38.26
N HIS A 22 -16.16 11.85 -37.83
CA HIS A 22 -16.68 12.42 -36.61
C HIS A 22 -15.67 12.05 -35.52
N ALA A 23 -14.66 12.90 -35.33
CA ALA A 23 -13.95 12.94 -34.09
C ALA A 23 -15.05 13.08 -33.04
N HIS A 24 -15.34 12.01 -32.32
CA HIS A 24 -16.07 12.10 -31.08
C HIS A 24 -15.20 13.05 -30.25
N ASP A 25 -15.52 14.33 -30.28
CA ASP A 25 -15.12 15.27 -29.25
C ASP A 25 -15.69 14.71 -27.96
N THR A 26 -14.89 13.87 -27.32
CA THR A 26 -15.16 13.42 -25.96
C THR A 26 -15.00 14.67 -25.09
N HIS A 27 -16.05 15.45 -25.03
CA HIS A 27 -16.16 16.53 -24.06
C HIS A 27 -16.02 15.90 -22.68
N PHE A 28 -14.85 16.06 -22.08
CA PHE A 28 -14.57 15.63 -20.73
C PHE A 28 -15.55 16.37 -19.81
N THR A 29 -16.52 15.67 -19.30
CA THR A 29 -17.59 16.24 -18.48
C THR A 29 -17.13 16.44 -17.03
N LYS A 30 -17.87 17.26 -16.28
CA LYS A 30 -17.65 17.36 -14.83
C LYS A 30 -17.79 16.00 -14.15
N ALA A 31 -18.70 15.14 -14.60
CA ALA A 31 -18.86 13.79 -14.07
C ALA A 31 -17.64 12.93 -14.31
N ASP A 32 -17.02 13.01 -15.51
CA ASP A 32 -15.79 12.26 -15.81
C ASP A 32 -14.63 12.70 -14.92
N SER A 33 -14.46 14.01 -14.72
CA SER A 33 -13.44 14.57 -13.82
C SER A 33 -13.63 14.12 -12.36
N LEU A 34 -14.90 14.06 -11.89
CA LEU A 34 -15.19 13.58 -10.55
C LEU A 34 -14.91 12.08 -10.40
N THR A 35 -15.24 11.30 -11.44
CA THR A 35 -14.96 9.86 -11.46
C THR A 35 -13.45 9.60 -11.45
N GLU A 36 -12.69 10.32 -12.26
CA GLU A 36 -11.22 10.21 -12.27
C GLU A 36 -10.61 10.56 -10.91
N THR A 37 -11.06 11.66 -10.29
CA THR A 37 -10.60 12.05 -8.95
C THR A 37 -10.96 10.99 -7.90
N TYR A 38 -12.16 10.43 -7.97
CA TYR A 38 -12.59 9.35 -7.10
C TYR A 38 -11.66 8.12 -7.20
N LEU A 39 -11.39 7.66 -8.42
CA LEU A 39 -10.52 6.52 -8.66
C LEU A 39 -9.08 6.78 -8.19
N ALA A 40 -8.56 7.99 -8.44
CA ALA A 40 -7.23 8.38 -7.99
C ALA A 40 -7.10 8.39 -6.45
N LEU A 41 -8.13 8.88 -5.74
CA LEU A 41 -8.16 8.87 -4.29
C LEU A 41 -8.31 7.44 -3.72
N GLN A 42 -9.12 6.61 -4.38
CA GLN A 42 -9.27 5.20 -4.02
C GLN A 42 -7.94 4.44 -4.16
N ASP A 43 -7.25 4.60 -5.28
CA ASP A 43 -5.93 4.01 -5.50
C ASP A 43 -4.89 4.52 -4.50
N SER A 44 -4.90 5.82 -4.21
CA SER A 44 -3.99 6.42 -3.22
C SER A 44 -4.22 5.85 -1.82
N THR A 45 -5.48 5.64 -1.43
CA THR A 45 -5.82 5.04 -0.13
C THR A 45 -5.37 3.58 -0.06
N LEU A 46 -5.60 2.81 -1.13
CA LEU A 46 -5.12 1.42 -1.21
C LEU A 46 -3.60 1.34 -1.15
N ARG A 47 -2.91 2.24 -1.83
CA ARG A 47 -1.44 2.31 -1.82
C ARG A 47 -0.90 2.64 -0.43
N ALA A 48 -1.49 3.62 0.27
CA ALA A 48 -1.09 3.96 1.63
C ALA A 48 -1.29 2.79 2.60
N TRP A 49 -2.43 2.10 2.50
CA TRP A 49 -2.69 0.87 3.25
C TRP A 49 -1.63 -0.20 2.98
N ASN A 50 -1.32 -0.47 1.71
CA ASN A 50 -0.35 -1.49 1.34
C ASN A 50 1.07 -1.15 1.82
N LEU A 51 1.48 0.12 1.80
CA LEU A 51 2.78 0.55 2.34
C LEU A 51 2.88 0.25 3.83
N MET A 52 1.86 0.58 4.60
CA MET A 52 1.81 0.30 6.03
C MET A 52 1.86 -1.21 6.31
N ILE A 53 1.06 -2.01 5.59
CA ILE A 53 1.04 -3.46 5.77
C ILE A 53 2.36 -4.12 5.34
N ASN A 54 3.02 -3.59 4.31
CA ASN A 54 4.32 -4.09 3.89
C ASN A 54 5.41 -3.79 4.94
N ASP A 55 5.39 -2.62 5.56
CA ASP A 55 6.30 -2.30 6.65
C ASP A 55 6.11 -3.26 7.84
N ASP A 56 4.86 -3.49 8.23
CA ASP A 56 4.53 -4.45 9.29
C ASP A 56 4.95 -5.89 8.93
N ASN A 57 4.76 -6.32 7.68
CA ASN A 57 5.28 -7.61 7.22
C ASN A 57 6.79 -7.71 7.33
N ASN A 58 7.52 -6.67 6.92
CA ASN A 58 8.98 -6.61 7.03
C ASN A 58 9.43 -6.70 8.49
N LYS A 59 8.71 -6.07 9.42
CA LYS A 59 8.93 -6.17 10.86
C LYS A 59 8.76 -7.61 11.36
N LEU A 60 7.66 -8.27 10.99
CA LEU A 60 7.38 -9.67 11.35
C LEU A 60 8.43 -10.64 10.76
N GLU A 61 8.88 -10.40 9.54
CA GLU A 61 9.95 -11.18 8.90
C GLU A 61 11.30 -10.97 9.61
N ALA A 62 11.62 -9.74 9.97
CA ALA A 62 12.86 -9.44 10.71
C ALA A 62 12.89 -10.14 12.08
N MET A 63 11.75 -10.16 12.81
CA MET A 63 11.65 -10.95 14.05
C MET A 63 11.90 -12.45 13.80
N GLN A 64 11.32 -12.99 12.72
CA GLN A 64 11.52 -14.40 12.34
C GLN A 64 12.99 -14.69 12.00
N HIS A 65 13.67 -13.76 11.33
CA HIS A 65 15.08 -13.89 10.99
C HIS A 65 15.98 -13.84 12.23
N ILE A 66 15.69 -12.96 13.21
CA ILE A 66 16.41 -12.98 14.50
C ILE A 66 16.30 -14.36 15.17
N LEU A 67 15.08 -14.91 15.26
CA LEU A 67 14.88 -16.24 15.85
C LEU A 67 15.63 -17.33 15.10
N HIS A 68 15.70 -17.24 13.77
CA HIS A 68 16.48 -18.17 12.97
C HIS A 68 17.99 -18.08 13.26
N GLU A 69 18.55 -16.89 13.28
CA GLU A 69 19.98 -16.64 13.57
C GLU A 69 20.35 -17.13 14.98
N LEU A 70 19.51 -16.83 15.97
CA LEU A 70 19.72 -17.27 17.35
C LEU A 70 19.64 -18.79 17.49
N LYS A 71 18.77 -19.45 16.74
CA LYS A 71 18.64 -20.92 16.70
C LYS A 71 19.87 -21.56 16.04
N VAL A 72 20.30 -21.06 14.88
CA VAL A 72 21.45 -21.60 14.13
C VAL A 72 22.73 -21.45 14.92
N SER A 73 22.93 -20.31 15.57
CA SER A 73 24.10 -20.04 16.40
C SER A 73 24.11 -20.81 17.72
N ARG A 74 23.02 -21.50 18.07
CA ARG A 74 22.81 -22.15 19.37
C ARG A 74 23.06 -21.23 20.58
N ALA A 75 22.82 -19.94 20.36
CA ALA A 75 23.04 -18.91 21.37
C ALA A 75 21.97 -18.91 22.46
N VAL A 76 20.82 -19.49 22.16
CA VAL A 76 19.61 -19.50 22.99
C VAL A 76 19.08 -20.92 23.08
N SER A 77 18.45 -21.28 24.20
CA SER A 77 17.90 -22.62 24.39
C SER A 77 16.76 -22.92 23.41
N PRO A 78 16.57 -24.18 22.98
CA PRO A 78 15.48 -24.58 22.11
C PRO A 78 14.10 -24.20 22.66
N GLU A 79 13.91 -24.24 23.97
CA GLU A 79 12.67 -23.92 24.67
C GLU A 79 12.35 -22.42 24.52
N GLN A 80 13.35 -21.54 24.68
CA GLN A 80 13.19 -20.09 24.48
C GLN A 80 12.85 -19.77 23.02
N ILE A 81 13.55 -20.39 22.05
CA ILE A 81 13.24 -20.22 20.62
C ILE A 81 11.81 -20.66 20.33
N THR A 82 11.36 -21.77 20.90
CA THR A 82 9.98 -22.25 20.72
C THR A 82 8.96 -21.28 21.31
N SER A 83 9.21 -20.74 22.50
CA SER A 83 8.36 -19.76 23.16
C SER A 83 8.20 -18.49 22.30
N TYR A 84 9.30 -17.89 21.87
CA TYR A 84 9.26 -16.70 21.01
C TYR A 84 8.63 -16.96 19.63
N SER A 85 8.87 -18.13 19.05
CA SER A 85 8.21 -18.53 17.81
C SER A 85 6.69 -18.64 17.97
N HIS A 86 6.22 -19.11 19.11
CA HIS A 86 4.79 -19.15 19.42
C HIS A 86 4.21 -17.74 19.60
N GLN A 87 4.90 -16.85 20.32
CA GLN A 87 4.49 -15.45 20.48
C GLN A 87 4.39 -14.74 19.12
N LEU A 88 5.40 -14.91 18.25
CA LEU A 88 5.38 -14.35 16.90
C LEU A 88 4.21 -14.89 16.05
N LYS A 89 3.90 -16.20 16.19
CA LYS A 89 2.74 -16.79 15.51
C LYS A 89 1.43 -16.18 16.02
N SER A 90 1.29 -16.00 17.32
CA SER A 90 0.11 -15.37 17.93
C SER A 90 -0.03 -13.93 17.47
N LEU A 91 1.07 -13.16 17.46
CA LEU A 91 1.09 -11.79 16.96
C LEU A 91 0.64 -11.69 15.50
N LYS A 92 1.12 -12.58 14.63
CA LYS A 92 0.66 -12.64 13.23
C LYS A 92 -0.85 -12.88 13.10
N SER A 93 -1.43 -13.64 14.04
CA SER A 93 -2.86 -13.97 14.03
C SER A 93 -3.75 -12.88 14.63
N SER A 94 -3.22 -12.05 15.53
CA SER A 94 -3.95 -10.95 16.19
C SER A 94 -3.87 -9.62 15.42
N ARG A 95 -3.15 -9.58 14.29
CA ARG A 95 -3.01 -8.36 13.50
C ARG A 95 -4.37 -7.78 13.09
N PHE A 96 -4.51 -6.47 13.24
CA PHE A 96 -5.69 -5.76 12.78
C PHE A 96 -5.82 -5.79 11.25
N THR A 97 -7.03 -5.63 10.79
CA THR A 97 -7.41 -5.58 9.37
C THR A 97 -8.03 -4.23 9.06
N GLN A 98 -8.20 -3.90 7.78
CA GLN A 98 -8.90 -2.68 7.38
C GLN A 98 -10.34 -2.59 7.93
N LYS A 99 -10.96 -3.73 8.26
CA LYS A 99 -12.33 -3.76 8.81
C LYS A 99 -12.41 -3.39 10.29
N ASN A 100 -11.36 -3.70 11.07
CA ASN A 100 -11.36 -3.50 12.52
C ASN A 100 -10.32 -2.49 13.02
N MET A 101 -9.57 -1.85 12.12
CA MET A 101 -8.57 -0.84 12.48
C MET A 101 -9.13 0.41 13.16
N SER A 102 -10.42 0.68 13.05
CA SER A 102 -11.08 1.77 13.77
C SER A 102 -11.42 1.43 15.23
N ASN A 103 -11.22 0.18 15.64
CA ASN A 103 -11.32 -0.22 17.04
C ASN A 103 -9.95 -0.03 17.70
N ALA A 104 -9.84 1.00 18.55
CA ALA A 104 -8.60 1.37 19.22
C ALA A 104 -8.04 0.21 20.05
N ASP A 105 -8.89 -0.51 20.78
CA ASP A 105 -8.45 -1.63 21.64
C ASP A 105 -7.73 -2.72 20.82
N VAL A 106 -8.24 -3.06 19.64
CA VAL A 106 -7.63 -4.08 18.75
C VAL A 106 -6.25 -3.61 18.25
N VAL A 107 -6.15 -2.33 17.91
CA VAL A 107 -4.88 -1.75 17.43
C VAL A 107 -3.86 -1.65 18.55
N GLU A 108 -4.27 -1.14 19.71
CA GLU A 108 -3.42 -1.00 20.90
C GLU A 108 -2.93 -2.34 21.43
N GLU A 109 -3.79 -3.38 21.45
CA GLU A 109 -3.40 -4.73 21.85
C GLU A 109 -2.33 -5.31 20.91
N TYR A 110 -2.52 -5.15 19.60
CA TYR A 110 -1.53 -5.57 18.61
C TYR A 110 -0.20 -4.82 18.76
N ASP A 111 -0.26 -3.50 18.92
CA ASP A 111 0.93 -2.67 19.08
C ASP A 111 1.70 -3.04 20.34
N PHE A 112 1.02 -3.14 21.46
CA PHE A 112 1.65 -3.52 22.73
C PHE A 112 2.34 -4.88 22.64
N ALA A 113 1.68 -5.88 22.02
CA ALA A 113 2.26 -7.20 21.83
C ALA A 113 3.46 -7.17 20.88
N SER A 114 3.36 -6.39 19.80
CA SER A 114 4.43 -6.21 18.81
C SER A 114 5.66 -5.54 19.42
N ASP A 115 5.49 -4.41 20.10
CA ASP A 115 6.58 -3.63 20.69
C ASP A 115 7.30 -4.42 21.80
N ASN A 116 6.56 -5.17 22.61
CA ASN A 116 7.16 -6.03 23.61
C ASN A 116 8.02 -7.13 22.97
N LEU A 117 7.49 -7.83 21.98
CA LEU A 117 8.22 -8.90 21.30
C LEU A 117 9.46 -8.38 20.58
N VAL A 118 9.36 -7.23 19.89
CA VAL A 118 10.52 -6.59 19.24
C VAL A 118 11.60 -6.24 20.26
N ARG A 119 11.23 -5.62 21.37
CA ARG A 119 12.16 -5.23 22.43
C ARG A 119 12.87 -6.42 23.04
N GLU A 120 12.14 -7.48 23.32
CA GLU A 120 12.68 -8.72 23.86
C GLU A 120 13.65 -9.38 22.88
N LEU A 121 13.29 -9.48 21.60
CA LEU A 121 14.14 -10.09 20.58
C LEU A 121 15.42 -9.27 20.32
N ILE A 122 15.32 -7.95 20.30
CA ILE A 122 16.50 -7.07 20.18
C ILE A 122 17.42 -7.26 21.38
N THR A 123 16.87 -7.21 22.60
CA THR A 123 17.64 -7.41 23.84
C THR A 123 18.32 -8.77 23.84
N LEU A 124 17.60 -9.81 23.46
CA LEU A 124 18.14 -11.16 23.37
C LEU A 124 19.26 -11.27 22.34
N ALA A 125 19.10 -10.67 21.15
CA ALA A 125 20.12 -10.65 20.10
C ALA A 125 21.38 -9.90 20.55
N GLU A 126 21.23 -8.72 21.15
CA GLU A 126 22.34 -7.89 21.61
C GLU A 126 23.11 -8.47 22.81
N SER A 127 22.45 -9.28 23.63
CA SER A 127 23.09 -9.98 24.75
C SER A 127 24.04 -11.10 24.32
N GLN A 128 23.99 -11.53 23.06
CA GLN A 128 24.82 -12.62 22.58
C GLN A 128 26.28 -12.18 22.38
N ARG A 129 27.23 -12.96 22.86
CA ARG A 129 28.68 -12.67 22.75
C ARG A 129 29.14 -12.45 21.29
N GLN A 130 28.48 -13.12 20.36
CA GLN A 130 28.79 -13.04 18.93
C GLN A 130 28.15 -11.87 18.22
N PHE A 131 27.27 -11.12 18.89
CA PHE A 131 26.54 -10.01 18.26
C PHE A 131 27.50 -9.01 17.60
N SER A 132 28.58 -8.65 18.26
CA SER A 132 29.59 -7.70 17.74
C SER A 132 30.28 -8.17 16.44
N TYR A 133 30.23 -9.46 16.15
CA TYR A 133 30.88 -10.08 14.98
C TYR A 133 29.87 -10.64 13.97
N ASN A 134 28.57 -10.62 14.30
CA ASN A 134 27.50 -11.09 13.42
C ASN A 134 26.83 -9.90 12.72
N SER A 135 27.36 -9.53 11.54
CA SER A 135 26.84 -8.42 10.75
C SER A 135 25.39 -8.62 10.32
N THR A 136 25.00 -9.87 10.04
CA THR A 136 23.59 -10.20 9.67
C THR A 136 22.65 -9.86 10.82
N LEU A 137 22.96 -10.32 12.04
CA LEU A 137 22.14 -10.06 13.21
C LEU A 137 22.08 -8.56 13.54
N GLN A 138 23.19 -7.83 13.41
CA GLN A 138 23.22 -6.38 13.57
C GLN A 138 22.34 -5.65 12.55
N GLN A 139 22.36 -6.10 11.29
CA GLN A 139 21.55 -5.50 10.25
C GLN A 139 20.04 -5.72 10.49
N ILE A 140 19.64 -6.92 10.93
CA ILE A 140 18.25 -7.25 11.24
C ILE A 140 17.76 -6.41 12.44
N VAL A 141 18.56 -6.29 13.49
CA VAL A 141 18.23 -5.45 14.66
C VAL A 141 18.06 -3.98 14.24
N LYS A 142 18.94 -3.47 13.37
CA LYS A 142 18.81 -2.11 12.83
C LYS A 142 17.52 -1.96 12.03
N GLN A 143 17.17 -2.93 11.19
CA GLN A 143 15.93 -2.92 10.41
C GLN A 143 14.70 -2.86 11.33
N LEU A 144 14.65 -3.68 12.39
CA LEU A 144 13.55 -3.67 13.35
C LEU A 144 13.36 -2.29 13.99
N ARG A 145 14.45 -1.67 14.46
CA ARG A 145 14.39 -0.34 15.07
C ARG A 145 13.89 0.73 14.09
N THR A 146 14.28 0.63 12.83
CA THR A 146 13.80 1.57 11.79
C THR A 146 12.31 1.41 11.53
N SER A 147 11.82 0.17 11.44
CA SER A 147 10.40 -0.11 11.22
C SER A 147 9.53 0.36 12.38
N GLU A 148 9.96 0.19 13.63
CA GLU A 148 9.22 0.73 14.79
C GLU A 148 9.07 2.25 14.74
N GLN A 149 10.11 2.97 14.34
CA GLN A 149 10.06 4.43 14.23
C GLN A 149 9.12 4.91 13.12
N GLY A 150 8.96 4.12 12.04
CA GLY A 150 8.13 4.47 10.89
C GLY A 150 6.65 4.14 11.02
N ALA A 151 6.27 3.22 11.92
CA ALA A 151 4.91 2.68 11.97
C ALA A 151 3.83 3.77 12.15
N MET A 152 4.07 4.74 13.02
CA MET A 152 3.14 5.85 13.28
C MET A 152 3.00 6.79 12.08
N ASP A 153 4.08 7.01 11.33
CA ASP A 153 4.06 7.84 10.14
C ASP A 153 3.19 7.23 9.04
N TYR A 154 3.31 5.92 8.81
CA TYR A 154 2.46 5.21 7.83
C TYR A 154 0.96 5.28 8.18
N ARG A 155 0.61 5.19 9.47
CA ARG A 155 -0.79 5.32 9.91
C ARG A 155 -1.32 6.73 9.70
N ARG A 156 -0.53 7.74 10.06
CA ARG A 156 -0.88 9.15 9.85
C ARG A 156 -1.07 9.46 8.37
N ASP A 157 -0.19 8.96 7.51
CA ASP A 157 -0.28 9.13 6.06
C ASP A 157 -1.54 8.46 5.51
N TYR A 158 -1.84 7.23 5.96
CA TYR A 158 -3.08 6.55 5.60
C TYR A 158 -4.31 7.36 6.02
N ASP A 159 -4.37 7.81 7.27
CA ASP A 159 -5.51 8.58 7.79
C ASP A 159 -5.69 9.90 7.03
N ALA A 160 -4.62 10.60 6.68
CA ALA A 160 -4.67 11.82 5.90
C ALA A 160 -5.26 11.58 4.49
N ILE A 161 -4.83 10.50 3.82
CA ILE A 161 -5.30 10.14 2.49
C ILE A 161 -6.75 9.63 2.55
N ALA A 162 -7.07 8.76 3.49
CA ALA A 162 -8.40 8.21 3.68
C ALA A 162 -9.44 9.29 4.06
N SER A 163 -9.02 10.28 4.87
CA SER A 163 -9.86 11.45 5.18
C SER A 163 -10.15 12.29 3.94
N ARG A 164 -9.17 12.49 3.05
CA ARG A 164 -9.40 13.19 1.76
C ARG A 164 -10.38 12.43 0.89
N TYR A 165 -10.24 11.11 0.79
CA TYR A 165 -11.18 10.25 0.09
C TYR A 165 -12.59 10.35 0.68
N ASN A 166 -12.75 10.22 2.00
CA ASN A 166 -14.04 10.30 2.67
C ASN A 166 -14.72 11.65 2.44
N ASN A 167 -13.99 12.75 2.64
CA ASN A 167 -14.48 14.10 2.37
C ASN A 167 -14.91 14.30 0.91
N PHE A 168 -14.18 13.72 -0.04
CA PHE A 168 -14.53 13.79 -1.45
C PHE A 168 -15.81 13.02 -1.74
N VAL A 169 -15.95 11.80 -1.22
CA VAL A 169 -17.16 10.97 -1.36
C VAL A 169 -18.39 11.67 -0.79
N GLU A 170 -18.29 12.21 0.42
CA GLU A 170 -19.40 12.92 1.08
C GLU A 170 -19.85 14.14 0.28
N ARG A 171 -18.91 14.97 -0.17
CA ARG A 171 -19.22 16.19 -0.95
C ARG A 171 -19.80 15.90 -2.34
N ASN A 172 -19.50 14.76 -2.93
CA ASN A 172 -19.88 14.39 -4.27
C ASN A 172 -20.83 13.18 -4.31
N ALA A 173 -21.46 12.81 -3.21
CA ALA A 173 -22.34 11.65 -3.09
C ALA A 173 -23.42 11.58 -4.18
N HIS A 174 -23.93 12.74 -4.62
CA HIS A 174 -24.94 12.81 -5.68
C HIS A 174 -24.42 12.27 -7.02
N TYR A 175 -23.15 12.56 -7.36
CA TYR A 175 -22.54 12.13 -8.62
C TYR A 175 -21.99 10.70 -8.56
N LEU A 176 -21.71 10.20 -7.35
CA LEU A 176 -21.12 8.89 -7.12
C LEU A 176 -22.13 7.79 -6.76
N ARG A 177 -23.44 8.06 -6.91
CA ARG A 177 -24.51 7.11 -6.50
C ARG A 177 -24.40 5.74 -7.13
N GLU A 178 -24.02 5.67 -8.40
CA GLU A 178 -23.89 4.41 -9.14
C GLU A 178 -22.69 3.58 -8.64
N SER A 179 -21.65 4.25 -8.15
CA SER A 179 -20.44 3.60 -7.64
C SER A 179 -20.59 3.10 -6.20
N SER A 180 -21.64 3.52 -5.48
CA SER A 180 -21.93 3.17 -4.08
C SER A 180 -20.68 3.14 -3.19
N PRO A 181 -19.90 4.24 -3.12
CA PRO A 181 -18.61 4.23 -2.45
C PRO A 181 -18.76 4.05 -0.94
N GLU A 182 -17.98 3.15 -0.36
CA GLU A 182 -17.87 2.99 1.09
C GLU A 182 -16.82 3.93 1.66
N LEU A 183 -17.14 4.58 2.80
CA LEU A 183 -16.17 5.37 3.54
C LEU A 183 -15.05 4.48 4.10
N LYS A 184 -13.82 4.99 4.08
CA LYS A 184 -12.67 4.27 4.60
C LYS A 184 -12.58 4.48 6.10
N PRO A 185 -12.37 3.42 6.89
CA PRO A 185 -12.11 3.55 8.31
C PRO A 185 -10.78 4.27 8.57
N LEU A 186 -10.67 4.92 9.71
CA LEU A 186 -9.50 5.69 10.14
C LEU A 186 -8.99 5.13 11.47
N PHE A 187 -7.69 5.21 11.71
CA PHE A 187 -7.09 4.92 13.01
C PHE A 187 -7.48 5.94 14.07
N ARG A 188 -7.87 7.17 13.64
CA ARG A 188 -8.22 8.28 14.53
C ARG A 188 -7.09 8.58 15.53
N MET A 189 -5.88 8.61 15.00
CA MET A 189 -4.72 8.98 15.78
C MET A 189 -4.95 10.35 16.42
N THR A 190 -5.08 10.40 17.73
CA THR A 190 -5.11 11.67 18.46
C THR A 190 -3.74 12.34 18.31
N SER A 191 -3.72 13.52 17.71
CA SER A 191 -2.52 14.38 17.74
C SER A 191 -2.31 14.79 19.21
N GLU A 192 -1.32 14.17 19.87
CA GLU A 192 -0.74 14.74 21.09
C GLU A 192 0.02 16.00 20.78
#